data_055692fe907df329606250315e7ed5e4
#
_entry.id   055692fe907df329606250315e7ed5e4
#
_cell.length_a   1.000
_cell.length_b   1.000
_cell.length_c   1.000
_cell.angle_alpha   90.00
_cell.angle_beta   90.00
_cell.angle_gamma   90.00
#
_symmetry.space_group_name_H-M   'P 1'
#
loop_
_entity.id
_entity.type
_entity.pdbx_description
1 polymer ?
#
loop_
_entity_poly.entity_id
_entity_poly.type
_entity_poly.pdbx_seq_one_letter_code
_entity_poly.pdbx_strand_id
1 'polypeptide(L)'
;MQKLNNRQELQLARVAYANAISHEQRRILVCCETGCVSIGSLDVYDRLKQLMEEKNIPVTVELSADPENIGKESVGLKKCACHGICEKGPLIRIEPEGWLYTKVKVSDCEEIIEKTVLGGEIIERLLYNMDGKTYARRDEIPFFSKQKMVVRELAGKMDSTSIEEYIANGGYLALEKALFDMTGDEIVNEITESNLRGRGGGGFPTGRKWSQVRRQKEFPKYVVCNGDEGDPGAFMDRSVMEGDPHRMLEGMMIAGRATGAEYGYIYVRAEYPLAVARLRNAIAQAEEAGLLGEHILGSDFNFTIRINCGAGAFVCGEGSALTASIEGKRGMPRTKPPRTVEHGLFDKPTVLNNVETYANVSAIINKGSQWYRNIGKDEASPGTKVFALTGNIANTGLIEVPMGTTLREIIYDIGGGIRGGGNFKAVQIGGPSGGCLTKDDLDLPLDFDSVKKVGAMIGSGGLVVMDDKTCMVEVARFFMNFTQNESCGKCTPCREGTKRMLEILERIVQGKGQEGDVELLLELADTISSAALCGLGKSAPNPVVSTIKKFRNEYDEHIRDKHCATGICARLKRMVIDPEICRGCSKCARQCPVSAISGELRHPFSIDLNKCIRCGACIETCPFHAIREE
;
A
#
# COMPACT_ATOMS: atom_id res chain seq x y z
N MET A 1 -4.71 -8.77 -30.47
CA MET A 1 -4.76 -10.27 -30.33
C MET A 1 -5.96 -10.84 -31.10
N GLN A 2 -5.90 -12.08 -31.63
CA GLN A 2 -7.07 -12.74 -32.23
C GLN A 2 -8.03 -13.16 -31.11
N LYS A 3 -9.36 -13.03 -31.35
CA LYS A 3 -10.39 -13.45 -30.40
C LYS A 3 -10.31 -14.95 -30.15
N LEU A 4 -10.29 -15.33 -28.89
CA LEU A 4 -10.27 -16.73 -28.42
C LEU A 4 -11.71 -17.20 -28.20
N ASN A 5 -12.12 -18.22 -28.95
CA ASN A 5 -13.52 -18.67 -28.97
C ASN A 5 -13.74 -19.95 -28.15
N ASN A 6 -12.69 -20.57 -27.67
CA ASN A 6 -12.76 -21.80 -26.90
C ASN A 6 -11.50 -22.06 -26.07
N ARG A 7 -11.60 -23.05 -25.19
CA ARG A 7 -10.53 -23.49 -24.30
C ARG A 7 -9.24 -23.85 -25.06
N GLN A 8 -9.36 -24.54 -26.19
CA GLN A 8 -8.20 -25.01 -26.96
C GLN A 8 -7.41 -23.86 -27.56
N GLU A 9 -8.09 -22.83 -28.07
CA GLU A 9 -7.44 -21.65 -28.61
C GLU A 9 -6.65 -20.88 -27.54
N LEU A 10 -7.16 -20.79 -26.31
CA LEU A 10 -6.42 -20.20 -25.17
C LEU A 10 -5.16 -21.00 -24.85
N GLN A 11 -5.24 -22.34 -24.86
CA GLN A 11 -4.09 -23.21 -24.60
C GLN A 11 -3.01 -23.06 -25.70
N LEU A 12 -3.43 -23.01 -26.97
CA LEU A 12 -2.52 -22.78 -28.09
C LEU A 12 -1.87 -21.39 -28.02
N ALA A 13 -2.64 -20.34 -27.73
CA ALA A 13 -2.12 -19.00 -27.57
C ALA A 13 -1.08 -18.92 -26.44
N ARG A 14 -1.32 -19.57 -25.30
CA ARG A 14 -0.35 -19.66 -24.19
C ARG A 14 0.99 -20.24 -24.64
N VAL A 15 0.96 -21.37 -25.35
CA VAL A 15 2.18 -22.00 -25.86
C VAL A 15 2.89 -21.09 -26.87
N ALA A 16 2.15 -20.49 -27.79
CA ALA A 16 2.71 -19.60 -28.80
C ALA A 16 3.39 -18.37 -28.18
N TYR A 17 2.74 -17.70 -27.22
CA TYR A 17 3.33 -16.55 -26.53
C TYR A 17 4.51 -16.93 -25.63
N ALA A 18 4.45 -18.06 -24.93
CA ALA A 18 5.60 -18.56 -24.17
C ALA A 18 6.81 -18.85 -25.07
N ASN A 19 6.58 -19.43 -26.23
CA ASN A 19 7.62 -19.63 -27.23
C ASN A 19 8.17 -18.31 -27.75
N ALA A 20 7.33 -17.30 -28.03
CA ALA A 20 7.78 -15.99 -28.46
C ALA A 20 8.70 -15.33 -27.44
N ILE A 21 8.37 -15.42 -26.14
CA ILE A 21 9.25 -14.94 -25.06
C ILE A 21 10.60 -15.67 -25.06
N SER A 22 10.63 -16.98 -25.35
CA SER A 22 11.89 -17.76 -25.34
C SER A 22 12.86 -17.37 -26.44
N HIS A 23 12.43 -16.65 -27.47
CA HIS A 23 13.28 -16.11 -28.56
C HIS A 23 13.84 -14.71 -28.23
N GLU A 24 13.41 -14.08 -27.14
CA GLU A 24 14.05 -12.87 -26.64
C GLU A 24 15.37 -13.26 -25.95
N GLN A 25 16.50 -13.04 -26.63
CA GLN A 25 17.84 -13.36 -26.11
C GLN A 25 18.11 -12.70 -24.77
N ARG A 26 17.64 -11.48 -24.62
CA ARG A 26 17.73 -10.70 -23.39
C ARG A 26 16.48 -9.85 -23.25
N ARG A 27 16.01 -9.70 -22.01
CA ARG A 27 14.86 -8.86 -21.69
C ARG A 27 15.28 -7.73 -20.76
N ILE A 28 14.89 -6.52 -21.11
CA ILE A 28 15.08 -5.31 -20.30
C ILE A 28 13.72 -4.92 -19.74
N LEU A 29 13.54 -5.11 -18.46
CA LEU A 29 12.29 -4.87 -17.75
C LEU A 29 12.43 -3.57 -16.95
N VAL A 30 11.86 -2.48 -17.46
CA VAL A 30 11.87 -1.15 -16.84
C VAL A 30 10.66 -1.00 -15.94
N CYS A 31 10.87 -0.67 -14.67
CA CYS A 31 9.77 -0.43 -13.73
C CYS A 31 8.98 0.82 -14.13
N CYS A 32 7.71 0.64 -14.48
CA CYS A 32 6.82 1.71 -14.96
C CYS A 32 5.54 1.84 -14.14
N GLU A 33 5.63 1.67 -12.81
CA GLU A 33 4.58 2.08 -11.86
C GLU A 33 4.81 3.51 -11.36
N THR A 34 3.77 4.10 -10.78
CA THR A 34 3.70 5.52 -10.37
C THR A 34 4.98 6.01 -9.68
N GLY A 35 5.57 5.24 -8.77
CA GLY A 35 6.78 5.66 -8.04
C GLY A 35 8.00 5.85 -8.96
N CYS A 36 8.25 4.92 -9.88
CA CYS A 36 9.37 5.03 -10.83
C CYS A 36 9.05 6.02 -11.97
N VAL A 37 7.79 6.09 -12.42
CA VAL A 37 7.35 7.06 -13.44
C VAL A 37 7.58 8.50 -12.97
N SER A 38 7.26 8.79 -11.70
CA SER A 38 7.43 10.13 -11.12
C SER A 38 8.89 10.62 -11.06
N ILE A 39 9.85 9.71 -11.19
CA ILE A 39 11.30 9.99 -11.17
C ILE A 39 11.98 9.70 -12.51
N GLY A 40 11.20 9.62 -13.62
CA GLY A 40 11.70 9.59 -14.99
C GLY A 40 11.96 8.19 -15.57
N SER A 41 11.32 7.13 -15.09
CA SER A 41 11.52 5.79 -15.66
C SER A 41 11.00 5.65 -17.10
N LEU A 42 9.98 6.42 -17.49
CA LEU A 42 9.51 6.45 -18.87
C LEU A 42 10.53 7.09 -19.81
N ASP A 43 11.21 8.15 -19.37
CA ASP A 43 12.28 8.78 -20.17
C ASP A 43 13.45 7.79 -20.39
N VAL A 44 13.76 6.98 -19.36
CA VAL A 44 14.75 5.90 -19.47
C VAL A 44 14.29 4.83 -20.47
N TYR A 45 13.03 4.42 -20.41
CA TYR A 45 12.44 3.45 -21.34
C TYR A 45 12.51 3.96 -22.80
N ASP A 46 12.07 5.19 -23.03
CA ASP A 46 12.02 5.79 -24.36
C ASP A 46 13.44 5.99 -24.92
N ARG A 47 14.41 6.38 -24.08
CA ARG A 47 15.82 6.51 -24.50
C ARG A 47 16.44 5.16 -24.85
N LEU A 48 16.17 4.11 -24.08
CA LEU A 48 16.62 2.75 -24.42
C LEU A 48 16.05 2.29 -25.78
N LYS A 49 14.74 2.51 -26.00
CA LYS A 49 14.09 2.20 -27.28
C LYS A 49 14.75 2.93 -28.44
N GLN A 50 14.93 4.23 -28.31
CA GLN A 50 15.57 5.08 -29.32
C GLN A 50 17.01 4.60 -29.65
N LEU A 51 17.82 4.30 -28.62
CA LEU A 51 19.19 3.82 -28.81
C LEU A 51 19.25 2.46 -29.54
N MET A 52 18.29 1.56 -29.26
CA MET A 52 18.21 0.28 -29.97
C MET A 52 17.87 0.50 -31.46
N GLU A 53 16.95 1.39 -31.74
CA GLU A 53 16.61 1.77 -33.12
C GLU A 53 17.80 2.42 -33.85
N GLU A 54 18.51 3.37 -33.22
CA GLU A 54 19.73 4.04 -33.74
C GLU A 54 20.85 3.04 -34.06
N LYS A 55 20.99 2.00 -33.24
CA LYS A 55 22.04 0.96 -33.38
C LYS A 55 21.59 -0.25 -34.20
N ASN A 56 20.38 -0.23 -34.77
CA ASN A 56 19.76 -1.32 -35.52
C ASN A 56 19.70 -2.65 -34.74
N ILE A 57 19.45 -2.61 -33.43
CA ILE A 57 19.25 -3.78 -32.60
C ILE A 57 17.78 -4.21 -32.74
N PRO A 58 17.49 -5.48 -33.12
CA PRO A 58 16.11 -5.97 -33.16
C PRO A 58 15.47 -5.91 -31.75
N VAL A 59 14.40 -5.12 -31.60
CA VAL A 59 13.71 -4.93 -30.34
C VAL A 59 12.27 -5.44 -30.42
N THR A 60 11.85 -6.22 -29.43
CA THR A 60 10.47 -6.65 -29.23
C THR A 60 9.84 -5.85 -28.09
N VAL A 61 8.99 -4.88 -28.43
CA VAL A 61 8.19 -4.11 -27.46
C VAL A 61 6.89 -4.85 -27.16
N GLU A 62 6.13 -5.19 -28.22
CA GLU A 62 4.88 -5.94 -28.11
C GLU A 62 5.10 -7.41 -28.45
N LEU A 63 4.59 -8.30 -27.61
CA LEU A 63 4.70 -9.73 -27.84
C LEU A 63 3.69 -10.16 -28.93
N SER A 64 4.18 -10.86 -29.97
CA SER A 64 3.35 -11.38 -31.05
C SER A 64 3.58 -12.87 -31.25
N ALA A 65 2.51 -13.61 -31.49
CA ALA A 65 2.56 -15.02 -31.87
C ALA A 65 2.57 -15.22 -33.42
N ASP A 66 2.80 -14.15 -34.19
CA ASP A 66 2.86 -14.23 -35.63
C ASP A 66 4.02 -15.17 -36.07
N PRO A 67 3.73 -16.20 -36.89
CA PRO A 67 4.74 -17.14 -37.37
C PRO A 67 5.92 -16.46 -38.12
N GLU A 68 5.70 -15.30 -38.74
CA GLU A 68 6.76 -14.56 -39.46
C GLU A 68 7.78 -13.92 -38.48
N ASN A 69 7.40 -13.73 -37.20
CA ASN A 69 8.23 -13.17 -36.15
C ASN A 69 8.80 -14.24 -35.21
N ILE A 70 8.24 -15.44 -35.23
CA ILE A 70 8.72 -16.57 -34.43
C ILE A 70 10.09 -17.02 -34.95
N GLY A 71 11.10 -17.01 -34.08
CA GLY A 71 12.46 -17.47 -34.41
C GLY A 71 13.46 -16.38 -34.79
N LYS A 72 13.06 -15.10 -34.82
CA LYS A 72 14.00 -13.99 -34.95
C LYS A 72 14.49 -13.62 -33.55
N GLU A 73 15.80 -13.73 -33.37
CA GLU A 73 16.44 -13.30 -32.11
C GLU A 73 16.28 -11.78 -31.92
N SER A 74 15.78 -11.38 -30.78
CA SER A 74 15.54 -9.97 -30.47
C SER A 74 15.82 -9.67 -28.99
N VAL A 75 15.87 -8.38 -28.66
CA VAL A 75 15.91 -7.91 -27.28
C VAL A 75 14.51 -7.45 -26.87
N GLY A 76 13.97 -8.04 -25.81
CA GLY A 76 12.69 -7.59 -25.23
C GLY A 76 12.87 -6.31 -24.44
N LEU A 77 12.09 -5.25 -24.75
CA LEU A 77 12.04 -4.03 -23.95
C LEU A 77 10.62 -3.86 -23.38
N LYS A 78 10.47 -4.02 -22.07
CA LYS A 78 9.17 -4.20 -21.42
C LYS A 78 8.94 -3.20 -20.28
N LYS A 79 7.68 -2.80 -20.09
CA LYS A 79 7.21 -1.96 -18.98
C LYS A 79 6.70 -2.85 -17.84
N CYS A 80 7.55 -3.14 -16.86
CA CYS A 80 7.19 -4.07 -15.80
C CYS A 80 6.58 -3.40 -14.57
N ALA A 81 5.93 -4.23 -13.74
CA ALA A 81 5.44 -3.88 -12.41
C ALA A 81 6.57 -3.53 -11.44
N CYS A 82 6.22 -2.84 -10.35
CA CYS A 82 7.15 -2.44 -9.30
C CYS A 82 7.87 -3.65 -8.67
N HIS A 83 9.17 -3.54 -8.52
CA HIS A 83 9.96 -4.54 -7.79
C HIS A 83 9.75 -4.49 -6.26
N GLY A 84 9.19 -3.40 -5.74
CA GLY A 84 8.92 -3.23 -4.31
C GLY A 84 9.92 -2.35 -3.57
N ILE A 85 11.05 -1.95 -4.16
CA ILE A 85 12.05 -1.04 -3.55
C ILE A 85 11.92 0.37 -4.15
N CYS A 86 10.86 1.09 -3.80
CA CYS A 86 10.48 2.33 -4.48
C CYS A 86 11.53 3.45 -4.38
N GLU A 87 12.30 3.53 -3.28
CA GLU A 87 13.35 4.56 -3.10
C GLU A 87 14.61 4.33 -3.95
N LYS A 88 14.74 3.16 -4.57
CA LYS A 88 15.89 2.80 -5.41
C LYS A 88 15.62 2.95 -6.90
N GLY A 89 14.45 3.47 -7.27
CA GLY A 89 14.07 3.71 -8.67
C GLY A 89 14.86 4.85 -9.33
N PRO A 90 14.79 4.95 -10.65
CA PRO A 90 14.26 3.99 -11.64
C PRO A 90 15.00 2.64 -11.58
N LEU A 91 14.22 1.55 -11.72
CA LEU A 91 14.74 0.18 -11.65
C LEU A 91 14.69 -0.48 -13.03
N ILE A 92 15.75 -1.20 -13.36
CA ILE A 92 15.82 -2.04 -14.56
C ILE A 92 16.25 -3.45 -14.15
N ARG A 93 15.48 -4.45 -14.59
CA ARG A 93 15.86 -5.85 -14.47
C ARG A 93 16.29 -6.38 -15.82
N ILE A 94 17.41 -7.11 -15.84
CA ILE A 94 17.97 -7.75 -17.02
C ILE A 94 17.80 -9.26 -16.89
N GLU A 95 17.13 -9.88 -17.84
CA GLU A 95 16.97 -11.33 -17.96
C GLU A 95 17.73 -11.85 -19.18
N PRO A 96 18.27 -13.07 -19.14
CA PRO A 96 18.08 -14.11 -18.13
C PRO A 96 19.00 -14.00 -16.91
N GLU A 97 19.95 -13.08 -16.86
CA GLU A 97 20.97 -12.99 -15.80
C GLU A 97 20.36 -12.68 -14.43
N GLY A 98 19.17 -12.07 -14.38
CA GLY A 98 18.48 -11.66 -13.16
C GLY A 98 19.10 -10.42 -12.49
N TRP A 99 19.92 -9.65 -13.21
CA TRP A 99 20.57 -8.44 -12.69
C TRP A 99 19.55 -7.35 -12.40
N LEU A 100 19.74 -6.63 -11.29
CA LEU A 100 18.88 -5.51 -10.90
C LEU A 100 19.71 -4.21 -10.82
N TYR A 101 19.47 -3.32 -11.77
CA TYR A 101 20.03 -1.98 -11.79
C TYR A 101 19.10 -1.00 -11.05
N THR A 102 19.70 -0.14 -10.25
CA THR A 102 19.01 0.82 -9.38
C THR A 102 19.41 2.26 -9.71
N LYS A 103 18.51 3.23 -9.46
CA LYS A 103 18.76 4.67 -9.68
C LYS A 103 19.26 4.99 -11.09
N VAL A 104 18.75 4.26 -12.08
CA VAL A 104 19.13 4.40 -13.48
C VAL A 104 18.68 5.76 -14.01
N LYS A 105 19.56 6.45 -14.72
CA LYS A 105 19.31 7.74 -15.37
C LYS A 105 19.32 7.59 -16.88
N VAL A 106 18.76 8.56 -17.60
CA VAL A 106 18.79 8.62 -19.05
C VAL A 106 20.25 8.59 -19.58
N SER A 107 21.21 9.21 -18.86
CA SER A 107 22.63 9.18 -19.19
C SER A 107 23.28 7.79 -19.11
N ASP A 108 22.67 6.85 -18.42
CA ASP A 108 23.20 5.49 -18.25
C ASP A 108 22.76 4.55 -19.40
N CYS A 109 21.75 4.96 -20.18
CA CYS A 109 21.13 4.11 -21.19
C CYS A 109 22.11 3.65 -22.27
N GLU A 110 23.02 4.52 -22.73
CA GLU A 110 24.01 4.15 -23.73
C GLU A 110 24.97 3.10 -23.22
N GLU A 111 25.48 3.26 -22.00
CA GLU A 111 26.34 2.27 -21.35
C GLU A 111 25.60 0.93 -21.14
N ILE A 112 24.32 0.97 -20.77
CA ILE A 112 23.49 -0.25 -20.64
C ILE A 112 23.37 -0.97 -21.98
N ILE A 113 23.14 -0.26 -23.08
CA ILE A 113 23.07 -0.88 -24.41
C ILE A 113 24.42 -1.48 -24.79
N GLU A 114 25.51 -0.74 -24.66
CA GLU A 114 26.82 -1.18 -25.13
C GLU A 114 27.40 -2.32 -24.27
N LYS A 115 27.45 -2.13 -22.97
CA LYS A 115 28.05 -3.13 -22.06
C LYS A 115 27.12 -4.29 -21.77
N THR A 116 25.85 -3.99 -21.37
CA THR A 116 24.95 -5.04 -20.90
C THR A 116 24.25 -5.75 -22.04
N VAL A 117 23.63 -5.01 -22.97
CA VAL A 117 22.83 -5.62 -24.03
C VAL A 117 23.73 -6.30 -25.08
N LEU A 118 24.71 -5.59 -25.59
CA LEU A 118 25.62 -6.09 -26.64
C LEU A 118 26.81 -6.87 -26.07
N GLY A 119 27.43 -6.36 -25.00
CA GLY A 119 28.63 -6.96 -24.41
C GLY A 119 28.38 -8.09 -23.44
N GLY A 120 27.16 -8.21 -22.87
CA GLY A 120 26.86 -9.21 -21.81
C GLY A 120 27.58 -8.94 -20.49
N GLU A 121 27.98 -7.68 -20.25
CA GLU A 121 28.74 -7.26 -19.07
C GLU A 121 27.84 -6.55 -18.05
N ILE A 122 28.13 -6.76 -16.77
CA ILE A 122 27.43 -6.09 -15.67
C ILE A 122 28.02 -4.70 -15.43
N ILE A 123 27.15 -3.74 -15.07
CA ILE A 123 27.57 -2.38 -14.68
C ILE A 123 27.49 -2.27 -13.16
N GLU A 124 28.62 -2.48 -12.48
CA GLU A 124 28.68 -2.59 -11.02
C GLU A 124 28.12 -1.36 -10.29
N ARG A 125 28.35 -0.14 -10.79
CA ARG A 125 27.85 1.10 -10.15
C ARG A 125 26.34 1.24 -10.13
N LEU A 126 25.63 0.52 -10.97
CA LEU A 126 24.16 0.51 -11.04
C LEU A 126 23.54 -0.57 -10.15
N LEU A 127 24.33 -1.47 -9.61
CA LEU A 127 23.83 -2.55 -8.77
C LEU A 127 23.30 -2.04 -7.42
N TYR A 128 22.44 -2.85 -6.82
CA TYR A 128 21.93 -2.57 -5.49
C TYR A 128 23.05 -2.70 -4.45
N ASN A 129 23.25 -1.65 -3.64
CA ASN A 129 24.20 -1.65 -2.54
C ASN A 129 23.48 -1.43 -1.21
N MET A 130 23.82 -2.24 -0.21
CA MET A 130 23.36 -2.11 1.17
C MET A 130 24.54 -2.41 2.12
N ASP A 131 24.83 -1.48 3.02
CA ASP A 131 25.89 -1.58 4.03
C ASP A 131 27.26 -1.96 3.46
N GLY A 132 27.58 -1.41 2.28
CA GLY A 132 28.86 -1.66 1.58
C GLY A 132 28.91 -2.98 0.81
N LYS A 133 27.86 -3.80 0.86
CA LYS A 133 27.74 -5.03 0.08
C LYS A 133 26.91 -4.79 -1.18
N THR A 134 27.48 -5.16 -2.32
CA THR A 134 26.81 -5.06 -3.63
C THR A 134 26.16 -6.39 -4.00
N TYR A 135 24.95 -6.33 -4.53
CA TYR A 135 24.17 -7.47 -4.97
C TYR A 135 23.85 -7.34 -6.45
N ALA A 136 24.21 -8.35 -7.23
CA ALA A 136 23.97 -8.36 -8.67
C ALA A 136 22.53 -8.79 -8.99
N ARG A 137 22.04 -9.83 -8.33
CA ARG A 137 20.75 -10.45 -8.61
C ARG A 137 19.71 -10.06 -7.58
N ARG A 138 18.46 -9.88 -8.07
CA ARG A 138 17.32 -9.52 -7.23
C ARG A 138 17.10 -10.50 -6.07
N ASP A 139 17.19 -11.79 -6.34
CA ASP A 139 16.93 -12.86 -5.40
C ASP A 139 17.98 -13.02 -4.29
N GLU A 140 19.16 -12.44 -4.49
CA GLU A 140 20.24 -12.39 -3.49
C GLU A 140 20.04 -11.26 -2.45
N ILE A 141 19.25 -10.24 -2.79
CA ILE A 141 19.01 -9.09 -1.91
C ILE A 141 18.14 -9.55 -0.73
N PRO A 142 18.54 -9.30 0.54
CA PRO A 142 17.78 -9.73 1.73
C PRO A 142 16.32 -9.28 1.73
N PHE A 143 16.05 -8.08 1.21
CA PHE A 143 14.69 -7.55 1.03
C PHE A 143 13.79 -8.52 0.24
N PHE A 144 14.29 -9.22 -0.77
CA PHE A 144 13.48 -10.13 -1.60
C PHE A 144 13.54 -11.59 -1.15
N SER A 145 14.71 -12.06 -0.69
CA SER A 145 14.95 -13.47 -0.41
C SER A 145 14.06 -14.04 0.70
N LYS A 146 13.55 -13.19 1.59
CA LYS A 146 12.69 -13.56 2.71
C LYS A 146 11.19 -13.36 2.44
N GLN A 147 10.82 -12.89 1.26
CA GLN A 147 9.43 -12.72 0.85
C GLN A 147 8.86 -13.98 0.20
N LYS A 148 7.55 -14.15 0.31
CA LYS A 148 6.78 -15.19 -0.40
C LYS A 148 5.73 -14.50 -1.25
N MET A 149 5.95 -14.49 -2.56
CA MET A 149 5.06 -13.77 -3.47
C MET A 149 3.99 -14.71 -4.04
N VAL A 150 2.73 -14.34 -3.89
CA VAL A 150 1.54 -14.96 -4.47
C VAL A 150 0.83 -13.95 -5.36
N VAL A 151 0.44 -12.83 -4.79
CA VAL A 151 -0.23 -11.73 -5.50
C VAL A 151 0.73 -11.02 -6.44
N ARG A 152 1.98 -10.82 -6.01
CA ARG A 152 3.03 -10.12 -6.75
C ARG A 152 4.03 -11.06 -7.42
N GLU A 153 3.62 -12.31 -7.72
CA GLU A 153 4.48 -13.35 -8.30
C GLU A 153 5.10 -12.92 -9.65
N LEU A 154 4.35 -12.17 -10.46
CA LEU A 154 4.78 -11.67 -11.77
C LEU A 154 5.40 -10.26 -11.74
N ALA A 155 5.49 -9.63 -10.55
CA ALA A 155 6.06 -8.29 -10.41
C ALA A 155 7.53 -8.24 -10.85
N GLY A 156 7.83 -7.37 -11.82
CA GLY A 156 9.16 -7.23 -12.40
C GLY A 156 9.59 -8.37 -13.30
N LYS A 157 8.66 -9.19 -13.79
CA LYS A 157 8.95 -10.35 -14.67
C LYS A 157 8.25 -10.28 -16.03
N MET A 158 7.19 -9.49 -16.15
CA MET A 158 6.40 -9.38 -17.38
C MET A 158 6.07 -7.92 -17.70
N ASP A 159 5.66 -7.65 -18.95
CA ASP A 159 5.05 -6.38 -19.32
C ASP A 159 3.66 -6.25 -18.69
N SER A 160 3.50 -5.25 -17.83
CA SER A 160 2.23 -4.98 -17.13
C SER A 160 1.13 -4.39 -18.05
N THR A 161 1.45 -4.13 -19.32
CA THR A 161 0.50 -3.62 -20.31
C THR A 161 0.05 -4.66 -21.33
N SER A 162 0.58 -5.89 -21.25
CA SER A 162 0.36 -6.94 -22.26
C SER A 162 -0.44 -8.11 -21.70
N ILE A 163 -1.61 -8.36 -22.26
CA ILE A 163 -2.40 -9.56 -22.01
C ILE A 163 -1.68 -10.83 -22.51
N GLU A 164 -0.93 -10.72 -23.60
CA GLU A 164 -0.16 -11.79 -24.19
C GLU A 164 0.90 -12.32 -23.21
N GLU A 165 1.63 -11.40 -22.56
CA GLU A 165 2.59 -11.79 -21.53
C GLU A 165 1.90 -12.37 -20.29
N TYR A 166 0.73 -11.87 -19.90
CA TYR A 166 -0.03 -12.47 -18.80
C TYR A 166 -0.47 -13.91 -19.13
N ILE A 167 -0.98 -14.14 -20.36
CA ILE A 167 -1.37 -15.48 -20.86
C ILE A 167 -0.16 -16.40 -20.91
N ALA A 168 0.98 -15.93 -21.44
CA ALA A 168 2.23 -16.69 -21.50
C ALA A 168 2.70 -17.19 -20.13
N ASN A 169 2.49 -16.37 -19.09
CA ASN A 169 2.83 -16.69 -17.70
C ASN A 169 1.72 -17.45 -16.94
N GLY A 170 0.76 -18.05 -17.63
CA GLY A 170 -0.30 -18.85 -17.03
C GLY A 170 -1.56 -18.07 -16.63
N GLY A 171 -1.69 -16.84 -17.09
CA GLY A 171 -2.90 -16.04 -16.90
C GLY A 171 -4.12 -16.68 -17.55
N TYR A 172 -5.29 -16.43 -16.99
CA TYR A 172 -6.59 -16.99 -17.36
C TYR A 172 -6.71 -18.52 -17.32
N LEU A 173 -5.69 -19.23 -16.82
CA LEU A 173 -5.76 -20.68 -16.57
C LEU A 173 -6.78 -21.01 -15.47
N ALA A 174 -6.85 -20.18 -14.43
CA ALA A 174 -7.83 -20.36 -13.37
C ALA A 174 -9.27 -20.08 -13.84
N LEU A 175 -9.45 -19.10 -14.69
CA LEU A 175 -10.75 -18.83 -15.32
C LEU A 175 -11.16 -20.00 -16.23
N GLU A 176 -10.26 -20.51 -17.07
CA GLU A 176 -10.48 -21.68 -17.91
C GLU A 176 -10.98 -22.86 -17.08
N LYS A 177 -10.28 -23.19 -15.99
CA LYS A 177 -10.66 -24.26 -15.07
C LYS A 177 -12.02 -23.99 -14.41
N ALA A 178 -12.26 -22.76 -13.96
CA ALA A 178 -13.53 -22.38 -13.34
C ALA A 178 -14.75 -22.45 -14.29
N LEU A 179 -14.53 -22.22 -15.60
CA LEU A 179 -15.60 -22.27 -16.59
C LEU A 179 -15.95 -23.70 -17.01
N PHE A 180 -14.95 -24.55 -17.21
CA PHE A 180 -15.13 -25.85 -17.87
C PHE A 180 -15.02 -27.06 -16.94
N ASP A 181 -14.29 -26.95 -15.83
CA ASP A 181 -13.97 -28.05 -14.95
C ASP A 181 -14.63 -27.94 -13.56
N MET A 182 -15.30 -26.80 -13.25
CA MET A 182 -15.89 -26.54 -11.93
C MET A 182 -17.30 -25.97 -12.03
N THR A 183 -18.15 -26.40 -11.13
CA THR A 183 -19.43 -25.73 -10.86
C THR A 183 -19.23 -24.52 -9.96
N GLY A 184 -20.20 -23.60 -9.94
CA GLY A 184 -20.13 -22.46 -9.03
C GLY A 184 -20.07 -22.83 -7.55
N ASP A 185 -20.67 -23.99 -7.14
CA ASP A 185 -20.59 -24.47 -5.76
C ASP A 185 -19.19 -25.01 -5.43
N GLU A 186 -18.55 -25.71 -6.35
CA GLU A 186 -17.18 -26.19 -6.19
C GLU A 186 -16.19 -25.03 -6.09
N ILE A 187 -16.37 -23.95 -6.89
CA ILE A 187 -15.54 -22.72 -6.77
C ILE A 187 -15.72 -22.09 -5.40
N VAL A 188 -16.97 -21.93 -4.92
CA VAL A 188 -17.26 -21.38 -3.59
C VAL A 188 -16.64 -22.25 -2.49
N ASN A 189 -16.70 -23.57 -2.62
CA ASN A 189 -16.13 -24.50 -1.67
C ASN A 189 -14.59 -24.40 -1.65
N GLU A 190 -13.94 -24.35 -2.82
CA GLU A 190 -12.48 -24.19 -2.93
C GLU A 190 -11.98 -22.91 -2.23
N ILE A 191 -12.67 -21.79 -2.45
CA ILE A 191 -12.37 -20.51 -1.77
C ILE A 191 -12.68 -20.59 -0.27
N THR A 192 -13.71 -21.33 0.13
CA THR A 192 -14.06 -21.52 1.55
C THR A 192 -13.00 -22.38 2.26
N GLU A 193 -12.60 -23.48 1.66
CA GLU A 193 -11.59 -24.40 2.18
C GLU A 193 -10.19 -23.75 2.21
N SER A 194 -9.87 -22.86 1.27
CA SER A 194 -8.62 -22.09 1.32
C SER A 194 -8.52 -21.17 2.54
N ASN A 195 -9.65 -20.89 3.21
CA ASN A 195 -9.78 -19.93 4.29
C ASN A 195 -9.26 -18.52 3.93
N LEU A 196 -9.37 -18.12 2.66
CA LEU A 196 -9.02 -16.76 2.24
C LEU A 196 -9.86 -15.73 2.99
N ARG A 197 -9.21 -14.94 3.83
CA ARG A 197 -9.83 -13.79 4.51
C ARG A 197 -9.61 -12.53 3.68
N GLY A 198 -10.58 -11.62 3.69
CA GLY A 198 -10.52 -10.35 2.95
C GLY A 198 -9.28 -9.51 3.30
N ARG A 199 -8.55 -9.05 2.28
CA ARG A 199 -7.26 -8.32 2.42
C ARG A 199 -7.41 -6.80 2.57
N GLY A 200 -8.63 -6.28 2.46
CA GLY A 200 -8.91 -4.84 2.65
C GLY A 200 -9.10 -4.40 4.11
N GLY A 201 -8.64 -5.17 5.09
CA GLY A 201 -8.57 -4.78 6.51
C GLY A 201 -9.51 -5.51 7.45
N GLY A 202 -10.74 -5.81 7.05
CA GLY A 202 -11.74 -6.44 7.92
C GLY A 202 -11.57 -7.95 8.13
N GLY A 203 -10.76 -8.64 7.33
CA GLY A 203 -10.47 -10.07 7.47
C GLY A 203 -11.71 -10.99 7.40
N PHE A 204 -12.81 -10.57 6.76
CA PHE A 204 -14.01 -11.40 6.66
C PHE A 204 -13.78 -12.58 5.70
N PRO A 205 -14.22 -13.82 6.02
CA PRO A 205 -14.03 -14.98 5.15
C PRO A 205 -14.66 -14.81 3.76
N THR A 206 -13.85 -14.89 2.72
CA THR A 206 -14.25 -14.61 1.33
C THR A 206 -15.26 -15.64 0.83
N GLY A 207 -15.02 -16.94 1.02
CA GLY A 207 -15.92 -18.00 0.60
C GLY A 207 -17.29 -17.91 1.26
N ARG A 208 -17.37 -17.54 2.55
CA ARG A 208 -18.63 -17.28 3.23
C ARG A 208 -19.44 -16.16 2.58
N LYS A 209 -18.76 -15.07 2.17
CA LYS A 209 -19.39 -13.95 1.47
C LYS A 209 -19.95 -14.40 0.11
N TRP A 210 -19.18 -15.14 -0.68
CA TRP A 210 -19.60 -15.65 -1.97
C TRP A 210 -20.76 -16.62 -1.85
N SER A 211 -20.72 -17.55 -0.87
CA SER A 211 -21.83 -18.46 -0.56
C SER A 211 -23.12 -17.72 -0.23
N GLN A 212 -23.06 -16.62 0.54
CA GLN A 212 -24.23 -15.82 0.86
C GLN A 212 -24.86 -15.18 -0.37
N VAL A 213 -24.06 -14.61 -1.31
CA VAL A 213 -24.57 -14.02 -2.56
C VAL A 213 -25.10 -15.11 -3.50
N ARG A 214 -24.38 -16.26 -3.63
CA ARG A 214 -24.82 -17.37 -4.46
C ARG A 214 -26.22 -17.86 -4.09
N ARG A 215 -26.54 -17.95 -2.80
CA ARG A 215 -27.84 -18.40 -2.28
C ARG A 215 -28.99 -17.41 -2.48
N GLN A 216 -28.71 -16.15 -2.80
CA GLN A 216 -29.76 -15.17 -3.11
C GLN A 216 -30.50 -15.56 -4.41
N LYS A 217 -31.81 -15.44 -4.40
CA LYS A 217 -32.66 -15.76 -5.56
C LYS A 217 -32.85 -14.57 -6.50
N GLU A 218 -32.56 -13.38 -6.03
CA GLU A 218 -32.71 -12.15 -6.80
C GLU A 218 -31.60 -11.96 -7.83
N PHE A 219 -31.97 -11.40 -8.97
CA PHE A 219 -31.09 -11.00 -10.07
C PHE A 219 -31.39 -9.55 -10.48
N PRO A 220 -30.46 -8.87 -11.18
CA PRO A 220 -29.09 -9.28 -11.41
C PRO A 220 -28.27 -9.32 -10.12
N LYS A 221 -27.14 -10.03 -10.13
CA LYS A 221 -26.13 -10.01 -9.07
C LYS A 221 -24.90 -9.24 -9.54
N TYR A 222 -24.16 -8.66 -8.59
CA TYR A 222 -23.01 -7.82 -8.89
C TYR A 222 -21.74 -8.30 -8.19
N VAL A 223 -20.62 -8.11 -8.86
CA VAL A 223 -19.26 -8.23 -8.30
C VAL A 223 -18.63 -6.84 -8.25
N VAL A 224 -18.22 -6.42 -7.08
CA VAL A 224 -17.59 -5.11 -6.89
C VAL A 224 -16.17 -5.28 -6.36
N CYS A 225 -15.21 -4.69 -7.05
CA CYS A 225 -13.83 -4.57 -6.60
C CYS A 225 -13.63 -3.22 -5.92
N ASN A 226 -13.26 -3.26 -4.65
CA ASN A 226 -12.92 -2.09 -3.86
C ASN A 226 -11.42 -1.77 -4.01
N GLY A 227 -11.11 -0.79 -4.83
CA GLY A 227 -9.79 -0.18 -5.00
C GLY A 227 -9.72 1.24 -4.42
N ASP A 228 -10.60 1.57 -3.46
CA ASP A 228 -10.55 2.85 -2.72
C ASP A 228 -9.51 2.77 -1.60
N GLU A 229 -8.25 2.81 -1.97
CA GLU A 229 -7.10 2.74 -1.07
C GLU A 229 -6.73 4.15 -0.59
N GLY A 230 -7.30 4.56 0.54
CA GLY A 230 -7.16 5.91 1.08
C GLY A 230 -6.28 6.04 2.32
N ASP A 231 -5.76 4.94 2.87
CA ASP A 231 -4.90 4.95 4.06
C ASP A 231 -3.59 5.71 3.79
N PRO A 232 -3.18 6.67 4.65
CA PRO A 232 -1.88 7.30 4.53
C PRO A 232 -0.74 6.27 4.59
N GLY A 233 0.09 6.24 3.54
CA GLY A 233 1.21 5.30 3.42
C GLY A 233 0.85 3.94 2.79
N ALA A 234 -0.40 3.67 2.44
CA ALA A 234 -0.83 2.45 1.76
C ALA A 234 -0.86 2.64 0.22
N PHE A 235 -0.28 1.68 -0.52
CA PHE A 235 -0.27 1.66 -1.99
C PHE A 235 -0.17 0.23 -2.57
N MET A 236 -0.65 -0.77 -1.83
CA MET A 236 -0.62 -2.18 -2.22
C MET A 236 -1.59 -2.46 -3.36
N ASP A 237 -2.84 -2.01 -3.21
CA ASP A 237 -3.90 -2.21 -4.20
C ASP A 237 -3.59 -1.46 -5.49
N ARG A 238 -3.05 -0.24 -5.39
CA ARG A 238 -2.54 0.53 -6.52
C ARG A 238 -1.51 -0.27 -7.31
N SER A 239 -0.53 -0.88 -6.63
CA SER A 239 0.51 -1.66 -7.28
C SER A 239 -0.04 -2.88 -8.04
N VAL A 240 -1.09 -3.53 -7.54
CA VAL A 240 -1.75 -4.62 -8.28
C VAL A 240 -2.48 -4.08 -9.51
N MET A 241 -3.23 -2.98 -9.37
CA MET A 241 -3.96 -2.37 -10.49
C MET A 241 -3.04 -1.80 -11.59
N GLU A 242 -1.85 -1.32 -11.22
CA GLU A 242 -0.85 -0.82 -12.17
C GLU A 242 0.01 -1.93 -12.78
N GLY A 243 0.34 -2.94 -11.98
CA GLY A 243 1.37 -3.93 -12.31
C GLY A 243 0.86 -5.26 -12.85
N ASP A 244 -0.30 -5.73 -12.40
CA ASP A 244 -0.92 -6.99 -12.84
C ASP A 244 -2.45 -6.88 -12.79
N PRO A 245 -3.06 -5.96 -13.60
CA PRO A 245 -4.50 -5.76 -13.59
C PRO A 245 -5.27 -7.01 -14.03
N HIS A 246 -4.74 -7.82 -14.93
CA HIS A 246 -5.40 -9.04 -15.43
C HIS A 246 -5.63 -10.07 -14.33
N ARG A 247 -4.71 -10.22 -13.37
CA ARG A 247 -4.86 -11.11 -12.21
C ARG A 247 -6.09 -10.75 -11.37
N MET A 248 -6.31 -9.46 -11.15
CA MET A 248 -7.49 -8.98 -10.43
C MET A 248 -8.78 -9.18 -11.25
N LEU A 249 -8.75 -8.88 -12.56
CA LEU A 249 -9.88 -9.11 -13.46
C LEU A 249 -10.27 -10.59 -13.51
N GLU A 250 -9.30 -11.50 -13.65
CA GLU A 250 -9.52 -12.94 -13.61
C GLU A 250 -10.20 -13.37 -12.30
N GLY A 251 -9.74 -12.86 -11.16
CA GLY A 251 -10.36 -13.12 -9.86
C GLY A 251 -11.81 -12.61 -9.75
N MET A 252 -12.13 -11.46 -10.35
CA MET A 252 -13.49 -10.92 -10.43
C MET A 252 -14.40 -11.80 -11.29
N MET A 253 -13.92 -12.26 -12.44
CA MET A 253 -14.67 -13.15 -13.34
C MET A 253 -14.97 -14.50 -12.68
N ILE A 254 -13.98 -15.08 -11.99
CA ILE A 254 -14.17 -16.31 -11.21
C ILE A 254 -15.24 -16.11 -10.11
N ALA A 255 -15.23 -14.94 -9.42
CA ALA A 255 -16.26 -14.60 -8.45
C ALA A 255 -17.65 -14.45 -9.12
N GLY A 256 -17.72 -13.90 -10.33
CA GLY A 256 -18.94 -13.83 -11.15
C GLY A 256 -19.47 -15.23 -11.45
N ARG A 257 -18.65 -16.12 -12.00
CA ARG A 257 -18.99 -17.51 -12.28
C ARG A 257 -19.46 -18.26 -11.03
N ALA A 258 -18.75 -18.07 -9.91
CA ALA A 258 -19.08 -18.71 -8.63
C ALA A 258 -20.46 -18.30 -8.09
N THR A 259 -20.84 -17.04 -8.23
CA THR A 259 -22.04 -16.47 -7.60
C THR A 259 -23.22 -16.30 -8.53
N GLY A 260 -23.01 -16.45 -9.85
CA GLY A 260 -23.99 -16.20 -10.91
C GLY A 260 -24.18 -14.71 -11.18
N ALA A 261 -23.15 -13.91 -11.01
CA ALA A 261 -23.15 -12.49 -11.35
C ALA A 261 -22.61 -12.28 -12.76
N GLU A 262 -23.21 -11.37 -13.51
CA GLU A 262 -22.83 -11.01 -14.89
C GLU A 262 -22.22 -9.61 -15.00
N TYR A 263 -22.25 -8.83 -13.92
CA TYR A 263 -21.82 -7.43 -13.91
C TYR A 263 -20.77 -7.19 -12.85
N GLY A 264 -19.61 -6.66 -13.27
CA GLY A 264 -18.52 -6.23 -12.43
C GLY A 264 -18.36 -4.71 -12.38
N TYR A 265 -17.99 -4.18 -11.21
CA TYR A 265 -17.59 -2.79 -11.05
C TYR A 265 -16.28 -2.71 -10.31
N ILE A 266 -15.35 -1.90 -10.83
CA ILE A 266 -14.11 -1.55 -10.15
C ILE A 266 -14.26 -0.12 -9.66
N TYR A 267 -14.22 0.06 -8.34
CA TYR A 267 -14.19 1.39 -7.73
C TYR A 267 -12.73 1.74 -7.43
N VAL A 268 -12.18 2.71 -8.13
CA VAL A 268 -10.79 3.15 -8.04
C VAL A 268 -10.73 4.65 -7.79
N ARG A 269 -9.73 5.13 -7.06
CA ARG A 269 -9.54 6.56 -6.80
C ARG A 269 -9.17 7.31 -8.08
N ALA A 270 -9.76 8.50 -8.28
CA ALA A 270 -9.38 9.39 -9.39
C ALA A 270 -7.91 9.87 -9.29
N GLU A 271 -7.35 9.86 -8.07
CA GLU A 271 -5.95 10.19 -7.79
C GLU A 271 -4.96 9.10 -8.24
N TYR A 272 -5.45 7.97 -8.77
CA TYR A 272 -4.63 6.91 -9.34
C TYR A 272 -4.75 6.85 -10.88
N PRO A 273 -4.36 7.93 -11.61
CA PRO A 273 -4.58 8.01 -13.05
C PRO A 273 -3.90 6.89 -13.84
N LEU A 274 -2.72 6.44 -13.40
CA LEU A 274 -2.01 5.33 -14.05
C LEU A 274 -2.76 4.01 -13.85
N ALA A 275 -3.26 3.73 -12.64
CA ALA A 275 -4.08 2.55 -12.38
C ALA A 275 -5.35 2.53 -13.24
N VAL A 276 -6.04 3.68 -13.35
CA VAL A 276 -7.22 3.83 -14.22
C VAL A 276 -6.88 3.55 -15.68
N ALA A 277 -5.75 4.07 -16.18
CA ALA A 277 -5.30 3.83 -17.54
C ALA A 277 -4.97 2.35 -17.80
N ARG A 278 -4.25 1.70 -16.86
CA ARG A 278 -3.91 0.27 -16.93
C ARG A 278 -5.15 -0.63 -16.89
N LEU A 279 -6.11 -0.33 -16.01
CA LEU A 279 -7.37 -1.06 -15.93
C LEU A 279 -8.20 -0.94 -17.21
N ARG A 280 -8.30 0.26 -17.79
CA ARG A 280 -8.98 0.45 -19.09
C ARG A 280 -8.34 -0.35 -20.20
N ASN A 281 -7.00 -0.33 -20.27
CA ASN A 281 -6.25 -1.12 -21.24
C ASN A 281 -6.52 -2.62 -21.03
N ALA A 282 -6.41 -3.13 -19.81
CA ALA A 282 -6.60 -4.53 -19.51
C ALA A 282 -8.05 -5.02 -19.80
N ILE A 283 -9.05 -4.20 -19.52
CA ILE A 283 -10.45 -4.50 -19.85
C ILE A 283 -10.62 -4.59 -21.37
N ALA A 284 -10.13 -3.59 -22.11
CA ALA A 284 -10.23 -3.58 -23.57
C ALA A 284 -9.53 -4.79 -24.20
N GLN A 285 -8.32 -5.11 -23.73
CA GLN A 285 -7.59 -6.31 -24.19
C GLN A 285 -8.35 -7.61 -23.89
N ALA A 286 -8.95 -7.72 -22.71
CA ALA A 286 -9.71 -8.91 -22.34
C ALA A 286 -11.01 -9.04 -23.16
N GLU A 287 -11.67 -7.93 -23.48
CA GLU A 287 -12.86 -7.89 -24.37
C GLU A 287 -12.49 -8.27 -25.81
N GLU A 288 -11.45 -7.69 -26.37
CA GLU A 288 -10.94 -8.03 -27.71
C GLU A 288 -10.51 -9.49 -27.80
N ALA A 289 -9.91 -10.01 -26.75
CA ALA A 289 -9.48 -11.41 -26.67
C ALA A 289 -10.63 -12.41 -26.47
N GLY A 290 -11.87 -11.97 -26.23
CA GLY A 290 -12.99 -12.87 -25.93
C GLY A 290 -12.92 -13.49 -24.52
N LEU A 291 -12.12 -12.90 -23.64
CA LEU A 291 -11.98 -13.30 -22.25
C LEU A 291 -12.85 -12.48 -21.30
N LEU A 292 -13.54 -11.45 -21.82
CA LEU A 292 -14.52 -10.63 -21.13
C LEU A 292 -15.67 -10.31 -22.09
N GLY A 293 -16.88 -10.11 -21.61
CA GLY A 293 -18.08 -9.82 -22.40
C GLY A 293 -19.06 -11.00 -22.45
N GLU A 294 -19.55 -11.31 -23.65
CA GLU A 294 -20.52 -12.39 -23.88
C GLU A 294 -19.83 -13.68 -24.32
N HIS A 295 -20.38 -14.82 -23.91
CA HIS A 295 -19.91 -16.17 -24.30
C HIS A 295 -18.40 -16.37 -24.12
N ILE A 296 -17.87 -16.01 -22.96
CA ILE A 296 -16.44 -16.06 -22.66
C ILE A 296 -15.87 -17.45 -22.95
N LEU A 297 -14.86 -17.52 -23.85
CA LEU A 297 -14.28 -18.77 -24.34
C LEU A 297 -15.31 -19.75 -24.93
N GLY A 298 -16.42 -19.26 -25.49
CA GLY A 298 -17.50 -20.08 -26.04
C GLY A 298 -18.38 -20.78 -24.99
N SER A 299 -18.25 -20.41 -23.71
CA SER A 299 -19.09 -20.91 -22.61
C SER A 299 -20.44 -20.18 -22.53
N ASP A 300 -21.28 -20.61 -21.62
CA ASP A 300 -22.55 -19.93 -21.26
C ASP A 300 -22.37 -18.71 -20.34
N PHE A 301 -21.14 -18.38 -19.96
CA PHE A 301 -20.83 -17.33 -19.02
C PHE A 301 -20.63 -15.99 -19.70
N ASN A 302 -21.36 -14.99 -19.21
CA ASN A 302 -21.24 -13.60 -19.61
C ASN A 302 -20.79 -12.77 -18.42
N PHE A 303 -19.83 -11.88 -18.65
CA PHE A 303 -19.38 -10.99 -17.58
C PHE A 303 -18.82 -9.70 -18.17
N THR A 304 -19.32 -8.56 -17.69
CA THR A 304 -18.84 -7.23 -18.13
C THR A 304 -18.30 -6.46 -16.93
N ILE A 305 -17.28 -5.65 -17.15
CA ILE A 305 -16.66 -4.85 -16.09
C ILE A 305 -16.70 -3.37 -16.44
N ARG A 306 -17.09 -2.54 -15.47
CA ARG A 306 -17.09 -1.07 -15.57
C ARG A 306 -16.21 -0.46 -14.50
N ILE A 307 -15.53 0.64 -14.83
CA ILE A 307 -14.71 1.41 -13.89
C ILE A 307 -15.51 2.61 -13.39
N ASN A 308 -15.56 2.77 -12.07
CA ASN A 308 -16.05 3.96 -11.39
C ASN A 308 -14.88 4.65 -10.69
N CYS A 309 -14.62 5.91 -11.04
CA CYS A 309 -13.60 6.71 -10.38
C CYS A 309 -14.22 7.44 -9.17
N GLY A 310 -13.72 7.12 -7.97
CA GLY A 310 -14.09 7.82 -6.74
C GLY A 310 -13.36 9.16 -6.62
N ALA A 311 -13.99 10.12 -5.95
CA ALA A 311 -13.43 11.46 -5.73
C ALA A 311 -12.50 11.56 -4.49
N GLY A 312 -11.86 10.46 -4.09
CA GLY A 312 -10.85 10.41 -3.04
C GLY A 312 -11.34 10.37 -1.60
N ALA A 313 -12.64 10.24 -1.35
CA ALA A 313 -13.18 10.17 0.01
C ALA A 313 -12.92 8.80 0.65
N PHE A 314 -12.09 8.75 1.69
CA PHE A 314 -11.74 7.52 2.44
C PHE A 314 -12.97 6.74 2.93
N VAL A 315 -14.05 7.44 3.31
CA VAL A 315 -15.30 6.80 3.73
C VAL A 315 -15.93 5.91 2.65
N CYS A 316 -15.62 6.15 1.37
CA CYS A 316 -16.10 5.32 0.25
C CYS A 316 -15.44 3.93 0.21
N GLY A 317 -14.37 3.69 0.98
CA GLY A 317 -13.86 2.33 1.24
C GLY A 317 -14.83 1.45 2.05
N GLU A 318 -15.80 2.04 2.78
CA GLU A 318 -16.87 1.29 3.43
C GLU A 318 -17.90 0.82 2.38
N GLY A 319 -18.23 -0.48 2.40
CA GLY A 319 -18.97 -1.11 1.30
C GLY A 319 -20.31 -0.47 0.94
N SER A 320 -21.09 0.00 1.92
CA SER A 320 -22.38 0.65 1.63
C SER A 320 -22.24 2.09 1.14
N ALA A 321 -21.19 2.79 1.55
CA ALA A 321 -20.82 4.10 1.01
C ALA A 321 -20.31 3.98 -0.43
N LEU A 322 -19.50 2.96 -0.70
CA LEU A 322 -18.99 2.65 -2.03
C LEU A 322 -20.10 2.36 -3.03
N THR A 323 -21.05 1.48 -2.67
CA THR A 323 -22.19 1.18 -3.55
C THR A 323 -23.06 2.41 -3.80
N ALA A 324 -23.31 3.23 -2.77
CA ALA A 324 -24.03 4.49 -2.93
C ALA A 324 -23.31 5.47 -3.88
N SER A 325 -21.97 5.53 -3.80
CA SER A 325 -21.15 6.36 -4.71
C SER A 325 -21.22 5.87 -6.16
N ILE A 326 -21.15 4.56 -6.42
CA ILE A 326 -21.36 3.99 -7.77
C ILE A 326 -22.74 4.36 -8.33
N GLU A 327 -23.75 4.37 -7.48
CA GLU A 327 -25.12 4.75 -7.83
C GLU A 327 -25.33 6.26 -8.06
N GLY A 328 -24.26 7.07 -7.97
CA GLY A 328 -24.33 8.53 -8.11
C GLY A 328 -24.92 9.25 -6.90
N LYS A 329 -25.08 8.55 -5.78
CA LYS A 329 -25.53 9.09 -4.50
C LYS A 329 -24.34 9.57 -3.65
N ARG A 330 -24.64 10.37 -2.61
CA ARG A 330 -23.61 10.73 -1.63
C ARG A 330 -23.03 9.47 -0.97
N GLY A 331 -21.70 9.33 -0.96
CA GLY A 331 -20.97 8.20 -0.37
C GLY A 331 -21.08 8.16 1.16
N MET A 332 -22.25 7.85 1.67
CA MET A 332 -22.53 7.75 3.10
C MET A 332 -22.91 6.32 3.48
N PRO A 333 -22.33 5.77 4.56
CA PRO A 333 -22.69 4.47 5.07
C PRO A 333 -24.15 4.37 5.50
N ARG A 334 -24.73 3.17 5.36
CA ARG A 334 -26.04 2.83 5.90
C ARG A 334 -25.93 1.86 7.07
N THR A 335 -27.01 1.75 7.84
CA THR A 335 -27.15 0.73 8.90
C THR A 335 -27.18 -0.67 8.31
N LYS A 336 -26.65 -1.64 9.05
CA LYS A 336 -26.70 -3.07 8.73
C LYS A 336 -27.43 -3.81 9.86
N PRO A 337 -28.38 -4.71 9.60
CA PRO A 337 -28.87 -5.19 8.31
C PRO A 337 -29.72 -4.15 7.53
N PRO A 338 -29.95 -4.32 6.20
CA PRO A 338 -29.48 -5.41 5.35
C PRO A 338 -28.00 -5.30 4.99
N ARG A 339 -27.35 -6.44 4.72
CA ARG A 339 -25.94 -6.51 4.30
C ARG A 339 -25.82 -6.34 2.78
N THR A 340 -24.66 -5.96 2.28
CA THR A 340 -24.39 -5.84 0.83
C THR A 340 -24.59 -7.15 0.06
N VAL A 341 -24.38 -8.28 0.70
CA VAL A 341 -24.63 -9.61 0.11
C VAL A 341 -26.10 -9.89 -0.16
N GLU A 342 -27.00 -9.16 0.49
CA GLU A 342 -28.46 -9.22 0.33
C GLU A 342 -28.96 -8.05 -0.52
N HIS A 343 -28.62 -6.83 -0.10
CA HIS A 343 -29.01 -5.57 -0.72
C HIS A 343 -27.78 -4.68 -0.87
N GLY A 344 -27.03 -4.84 -1.95
CA GLY A 344 -25.81 -4.10 -2.30
C GLY A 344 -26.04 -3.03 -3.35
N LEU A 345 -25.28 -3.12 -4.44
CA LEU A 345 -25.36 -2.20 -5.57
C LEU A 345 -26.73 -2.30 -6.26
N PHE A 346 -27.37 -1.15 -6.48
CA PHE A 346 -28.75 -1.04 -7.01
C PHE A 346 -29.77 -1.88 -6.25
N ASP A 347 -29.57 -2.00 -4.95
CA ASP A 347 -30.40 -2.80 -4.04
C ASP A 347 -30.45 -4.30 -4.40
N LYS A 348 -29.38 -4.84 -5.02
CA LYS A 348 -29.25 -6.23 -5.47
C LYS A 348 -28.12 -6.96 -4.75
N PRO A 349 -28.16 -8.32 -4.70
CA PRO A 349 -27.11 -9.10 -4.08
C PRO A 349 -25.74 -8.77 -4.69
N THR A 350 -24.77 -8.42 -3.84
CA THR A 350 -23.47 -7.93 -4.30
C THR A 350 -22.32 -8.59 -3.54
N VAL A 351 -21.39 -9.19 -4.28
CA VAL A 351 -20.06 -9.55 -3.76
C VAL A 351 -19.18 -8.32 -3.81
N LEU A 352 -18.72 -7.85 -2.65
CA LEU A 352 -17.77 -6.76 -2.57
C LEU A 352 -16.49 -7.26 -1.90
N ASN A 353 -15.38 -7.29 -2.63
CA ASN A 353 -14.05 -7.64 -2.15
C ASN A 353 -13.02 -6.58 -2.55
N ASN A 354 -11.92 -6.55 -1.82
CA ASN A 354 -10.77 -5.70 -2.10
C ASN A 354 -9.93 -6.24 -3.26
N VAL A 355 -9.09 -5.41 -3.89
CA VAL A 355 -8.20 -5.72 -5.01
C VAL A 355 -7.29 -6.91 -4.71
N GLU A 356 -6.53 -6.86 -3.60
CA GLU A 356 -5.61 -7.95 -3.21
C GLU A 356 -6.36 -9.26 -2.94
N THR A 357 -7.61 -9.18 -2.45
CA THR A 357 -8.44 -10.38 -2.26
C THR A 357 -8.73 -11.07 -3.58
N TYR A 358 -9.15 -10.33 -4.62
CA TYR A 358 -9.37 -10.91 -5.95
C TYR A 358 -8.08 -11.44 -6.58
N ALA A 359 -6.96 -10.75 -6.41
CA ALA A 359 -5.66 -11.17 -6.95
C ALA A 359 -5.13 -12.49 -6.37
N ASN A 360 -5.65 -12.96 -5.22
CA ASN A 360 -5.34 -14.28 -4.66
C ASN A 360 -6.13 -15.43 -5.31
N VAL A 361 -7.30 -15.13 -5.90
CA VAL A 361 -8.27 -16.15 -6.33
C VAL A 361 -7.70 -17.07 -7.40
N SER A 362 -7.07 -16.54 -8.44
CA SER A 362 -6.49 -17.34 -9.53
C SER A 362 -5.46 -18.33 -9.03
N ALA A 363 -4.60 -17.93 -8.09
CA ALA A 363 -3.61 -18.83 -7.50
C ALA A 363 -4.25 -19.96 -6.70
N ILE A 364 -5.33 -19.68 -5.97
CA ILE A 364 -6.08 -20.69 -5.20
C ILE A 364 -6.74 -21.71 -6.13
N ILE A 365 -7.44 -21.24 -7.16
CA ILE A 365 -8.11 -22.14 -8.13
C ILE A 365 -7.10 -23.01 -8.88
N ASN A 366 -5.93 -22.47 -9.25
CA ASN A 366 -4.90 -23.22 -9.97
C ASN A 366 -4.17 -24.23 -9.08
N LYS A 367 -3.74 -23.81 -7.90
CA LYS A 367 -2.83 -24.58 -7.03
C LYS A 367 -3.55 -25.35 -5.91
N GLY A 368 -4.84 -25.05 -5.68
CA GLY A 368 -5.70 -25.69 -4.69
C GLY A 368 -5.75 -25.00 -3.34
N SER A 369 -6.87 -25.18 -2.64
CA SER A 369 -7.14 -24.64 -1.30
C SER A 369 -6.10 -25.07 -0.27
N GLN A 370 -5.70 -26.35 -0.30
CA GLN A 370 -4.69 -26.88 0.63
C GLN A 370 -3.31 -26.24 0.43
N TRP A 371 -2.91 -25.98 -0.84
CA TRP A 371 -1.67 -25.26 -1.11
C TRP A 371 -1.67 -23.87 -0.47
N TYR A 372 -2.79 -23.15 -0.58
CA TYR A 372 -2.92 -21.81 -0.01
C TYR A 372 -2.93 -21.82 1.52
N ARG A 373 -3.60 -22.83 2.14
CA ARG A 373 -3.61 -23.02 3.59
C ARG A 373 -2.23 -23.30 4.17
N ASN A 374 -1.36 -23.97 3.41
CA ASN A 374 0.01 -24.26 3.81
C ASN A 374 0.95 -23.03 3.72
N ILE A 375 0.45 -21.89 3.22
CA ILE A 375 1.17 -20.62 3.24
C ILE A 375 0.71 -19.84 4.47
N GLY A 376 1.65 -19.44 5.28
CA GLY A 376 1.35 -18.75 6.54
C GLY A 376 1.75 -19.59 7.75
N LYS A 377 1.81 -18.96 8.89
CA LYS A 377 2.22 -19.57 10.16
C LYS A 377 1.02 -19.96 11.03
N ASP A 378 -0.20 -19.58 10.62
CA ASP A 378 -1.44 -19.84 11.34
C ASP A 378 -2.56 -20.30 10.39
N GLU A 379 -3.22 -21.42 10.74
CA GLU A 379 -4.35 -21.95 9.98
C GLU A 379 -5.57 -21.02 9.93
N ALA A 380 -5.75 -20.17 10.93
CA ALA A 380 -6.85 -19.21 10.99
C ALA A 380 -6.65 -18.02 10.03
N SER A 381 -5.40 -17.76 9.62
CA SER A 381 -5.03 -16.65 8.72
C SER A 381 -4.01 -17.11 7.68
N PRO A 382 -4.37 -18.01 6.76
CA PRO A 382 -3.45 -18.54 5.76
C PRO A 382 -3.16 -17.55 4.62
N GLY A 383 -2.22 -17.95 3.76
CA GLY A 383 -1.81 -17.21 2.59
C GLY A 383 -0.82 -16.10 2.90
N THR A 384 -0.72 -15.14 2.00
CA THR A 384 0.17 -13.97 2.11
C THR A 384 -0.58 -12.68 2.36
N LYS A 385 0.16 -11.66 2.77
CA LYS A 385 -0.32 -10.28 2.81
C LYS A 385 0.72 -9.36 2.21
N VAL A 386 0.27 -8.45 1.35
CA VAL A 386 1.11 -7.36 0.86
C VAL A 386 1.08 -6.21 1.87
N PHE A 387 2.25 -5.76 2.30
CA PHE A 387 2.40 -4.60 3.18
C PHE A 387 3.14 -3.47 2.48
N ALA A 388 2.68 -2.23 2.69
CA ALA A 388 3.44 -1.03 2.37
C ALA A 388 4.29 -0.65 3.59
N LEU A 389 5.60 -0.86 3.48
CA LEU A 389 6.58 -0.57 4.52
C LEU A 389 7.13 0.83 4.29
N THR A 390 6.81 1.75 5.20
CA THR A 390 7.12 3.19 5.09
C THR A 390 7.63 3.78 6.41
N GLY A 391 7.94 5.07 6.41
CA GLY A 391 8.43 5.78 7.59
C GLY A 391 9.94 5.71 7.75
N ASN A 392 10.43 5.59 8.98
CA ASN A 392 11.86 5.63 9.30
C ASN A 392 12.54 4.26 9.18
N ILE A 393 12.30 3.56 8.08
CA ILE A 393 12.86 2.25 7.73
C ILE A 393 13.97 2.38 6.68
N ALA A 394 14.96 1.51 6.70
CA ALA A 394 16.09 1.56 5.75
C ALA A 394 15.63 1.25 4.31
N ASN A 395 14.76 0.27 4.12
CA ASN A 395 14.19 -0.08 2.81
C ASN A 395 12.69 0.18 2.80
N THR A 396 12.29 1.29 2.21
CA THR A 396 10.89 1.65 1.98
C THR A 396 10.36 0.97 0.73
N GLY A 397 9.16 0.37 0.81
CA GLY A 397 8.52 -0.20 -0.37
C GLY A 397 7.40 -1.18 -0.09
N LEU A 398 7.15 -2.07 -1.05
CA LEU A 398 6.14 -3.13 -0.94
C LEU A 398 6.80 -4.47 -0.65
N ILE A 399 6.30 -5.14 0.36
CA ILE A 399 6.70 -6.50 0.71
C ILE A 399 5.49 -7.42 0.69
N GLU A 400 5.68 -8.67 0.29
CA GLU A 400 4.66 -9.71 0.40
C GLU A 400 5.21 -10.86 1.23
N VAL A 401 4.58 -11.11 2.37
CA VAL A 401 5.03 -12.10 3.35
C VAL A 401 3.90 -13.04 3.75
N PRO A 402 4.21 -14.27 4.18
CA PRO A 402 3.23 -15.16 4.78
C PRO A 402 2.52 -14.50 5.96
N MET A 403 1.22 -14.69 6.09
CA MET A 403 0.48 -14.28 7.28
C MET A 403 1.11 -14.92 8.52
N GLY A 404 1.22 -14.15 9.61
CA GLY A 404 1.91 -14.58 10.83
C GLY A 404 3.43 -14.36 10.82
N THR A 405 4.01 -13.73 9.78
CA THR A 405 5.38 -13.20 9.84
C THR A 405 5.46 -12.16 10.94
N THR A 406 6.51 -12.20 11.77
CA THR A 406 6.62 -11.31 12.91
C THR A 406 7.01 -9.88 12.50
N LEU A 407 6.65 -8.94 13.33
CA LEU A 407 7.04 -7.55 13.12
C LEU A 407 8.57 -7.39 13.11
N ARG A 408 9.29 -8.18 13.91
CA ARG A 408 10.77 -8.22 13.94
C ARG A 408 11.35 -8.63 12.59
N GLU A 409 10.86 -9.74 12.02
CA GLU A 409 11.30 -10.22 10.70
C GLU A 409 11.07 -9.15 9.62
N ILE A 410 9.92 -8.46 9.66
CA ILE A 410 9.61 -7.40 8.68
C ILE A 410 10.53 -6.21 8.84
N ILE A 411 10.73 -5.69 10.05
CA ILE A 411 11.52 -4.46 10.27
C ILE A 411 13.01 -4.71 10.05
N TYR A 412 13.57 -5.75 10.64
CA TYR A 412 15.02 -5.94 10.66
C TYR A 412 15.52 -6.81 9.51
N ASP A 413 14.85 -7.93 9.26
CA ASP A 413 15.35 -8.91 8.29
C ASP A 413 15.03 -8.53 6.84
N ILE A 414 13.85 -7.93 6.61
CA ILE A 414 13.41 -7.49 5.29
C ILE A 414 13.68 -6.00 5.12
N GLY A 415 13.20 -5.19 6.06
CA GLY A 415 13.29 -3.74 6.02
C GLY A 415 14.68 -3.17 6.24
N GLY A 416 15.62 -3.98 6.76
CA GLY A 416 17.00 -3.55 7.01
C GLY A 416 17.20 -2.67 8.24
N GLY A 417 16.22 -2.65 9.15
CA GLY A 417 16.26 -1.86 10.39
C GLY A 417 15.90 -0.39 10.21
N ILE A 418 16.15 0.39 11.24
CA ILE A 418 15.82 1.83 11.25
C ILE A 418 16.83 2.61 10.42
N ARG A 419 16.32 3.55 9.62
CA ARG A 419 17.12 4.41 8.75
C ARG A 419 18.21 5.13 9.54
N GLY A 420 19.44 5.10 9.03
CA GLY A 420 20.58 5.78 9.66
C GLY A 420 21.01 5.19 11.01
N GLY A 421 20.64 3.94 11.31
CA GLY A 421 21.04 3.28 12.57
C GLY A 421 20.32 3.80 13.82
N GLY A 422 19.18 4.49 13.66
CA GLY A 422 18.33 4.95 14.76
C GLY A 422 17.71 3.81 15.57
N ASN A 423 17.04 4.14 16.68
CA ASN A 423 16.36 3.18 17.52
C ASN A 423 14.89 3.04 17.10
N PHE A 424 14.42 1.80 17.00
CA PHE A 424 13.00 1.52 16.81
C PHE A 424 12.18 2.01 18.00
N LYS A 425 11.15 2.79 17.75
CA LYS A 425 10.18 3.25 18.75
C LYS A 425 8.86 2.53 18.63
N ALA A 426 8.27 2.59 17.46
CA ALA A 426 6.94 2.03 17.21
C ALA A 426 6.67 1.81 15.73
N VAL A 427 5.58 1.10 15.42
CA VAL A 427 4.99 1.05 14.10
C VAL A 427 3.49 1.31 14.20
N GLN A 428 2.96 2.19 13.36
CA GLN A 428 1.53 2.29 13.14
C GLN A 428 1.13 1.25 12.09
N ILE A 429 0.22 0.35 12.45
CA ILE A 429 -0.33 -0.67 11.57
C ILE A 429 -1.82 -0.42 11.34
N GLY A 430 -2.30 -0.64 10.10
CA GLY A 430 -3.72 -0.51 9.75
C GLY A 430 -4.21 0.92 9.57
N GLY A 431 -3.28 1.85 9.35
CA GLY A 431 -3.60 3.25 9.06
C GLY A 431 -4.43 3.93 10.15
N PRO A 432 -5.38 4.81 9.78
CA PRO A 432 -6.20 5.58 10.72
C PRO A 432 -7.22 4.72 11.50
N SER A 433 -7.44 3.48 11.09
CA SER A 433 -8.31 2.52 11.77
C SER A 433 -7.56 1.56 12.70
N GLY A 434 -6.24 1.56 12.62
CA GLY A 434 -5.36 0.63 13.32
C GLY A 434 -4.85 1.14 14.64
N GLY A 435 -3.66 0.66 15.03
CA GLY A 435 -3.05 1.02 16.30
C GLY A 435 -1.53 0.99 16.24
N CYS A 436 -0.92 1.38 17.34
CA CYS A 436 0.51 1.45 17.50
C CYS A 436 1.05 0.19 18.19
N LEU A 437 2.08 -0.42 17.60
CA LEU A 437 2.85 -1.53 18.14
C LEU A 437 4.25 -1.04 18.55
N THR A 438 4.81 -1.60 19.63
CA THR A 438 6.07 -1.16 20.23
C THR A 438 7.14 -2.25 20.22
N LYS A 439 8.25 -2.02 20.91
CA LYS A 439 9.32 -3.03 21.08
C LYS A 439 8.82 -4.34 21.71
N ASP A 440 7.83 -4.25 22.58
CA ASP A 440 7.25 -5.43 23.25
C ASP A 440 6.42 -6.30 22.28
N ASP A 441 6.00 -5.72 21.17
CA ASP A 441 5.19 -6.37 20.15
C ASP A 441 6.03 -6.87 18.95
N LEU A 442 7.37 -6.78 18.99
CA LEU A 442 8.23 -7.15 17.85
C LEU A 442 8.08 -8.62 17.43
N ASP A 443 7.83 -9.50 18.36
CA ASP A 443 7.66 -10.94 18.10
C ASP A 443 6.18 -11.34 17.91
N LEU A 444 5.29 -10.33 17.84
CA LEU A 444 3.88 -10.56 17.53
C LEU A 444 3.73 -11.04 16.08
N PRO A 445 3.03 -12.17 15.86
CA PRO A 445 2.67 -12.60 14.51
C PRO A 445 1.68 -11.59 13.88
N LEU A 446 1.98 -11.13 12.68
CA LEU A 446 1.08 -10.24 11.95
C LEU A 446 0.00 -11.07 11.25
N ASP A 447 -1.01 -11.45 12.00
CA ASP A 447 -2.25 -12.07 11.56
C ASP A 447 -3.47 -11.29 12.12
N PHE A 448 -4.67 -11.57 11.60
CA PHE A 448 -5.87 -10.81 11.96
C PHE A 448 -6.24 -10.91 13.44
N ASP A 449 -6.01 -12.06 14.05
CA ASP A 449 -6.49 -12.34 15.40
C ASP A 449 -5.45 -11.94 16.46
N SER A 450 -4.16 -12.15 16.19
CA SER A 450 -3.06 -11.75 17.10
C SER A 450 -2.96 -10.24 17.23
N VAL A 451 -3.00 -9.51 16.09
CA VAL A 451 -2.94 -8.03 16.10
C VAL A 451 -4.16 -7.43 16.79
N LYS A 452 -5.35 -8.05 16.64
CA LYS A 452 -6.56 -7.61 17.33
C LYS A 452 -6.47 -7.76 18.86
N LYS A 453 -5.83 -8.81 19.38
CA LYS A 453 -5.67 -9.04 20.82
C LYS A 453 -4.90 -7.91 21.51
N VAL A 454 -3.97 -7.27 20.81
CA VAL A 454 -3.19 -6.13 21.33
C VAL A 454 -3.84 -4.77 21.05
N GLY A 455 -5.09 -4.77 20.56
CA GLY A 455 -5.86 -3.53 20.30
C GLY A 455 -5.51 -2.80 19.02
N ALA A 456 -4.87 -3.48 18.07
CA ALA A 456 -4.58 -2.97 16.74
C ALA A 456 -5.34 -3.77 15.66
N MET A 457 -5.15 -3.43 14.40
CA MET A 457 -5.68 -4.22 13.27
C MET A 457 -4.73 -4.13 12.08
N ILE A 458 -4.69 -5.17 11.24
CA ILE A 458 -3.84 -5.20 10.05
C ILE A 458 -4.23 -4.10 9.05
N GLY A 459 -5.52 -3.77 8.99
CA GLY A 459 -6.03 -2.82 8.02
C GLY A 459 -5.78 -3.28 6.59
N SER A 460 -5.58 -2.33 5.69
CA SER A 460 -5.20 -2.61 4.30
C SER A 460 -3.76 -3.13 4.15
N GLY A 461 -2.89 -2.91 5.14
CA GLY A 461 -1.51 -3.38 5.16
C GLY A 461 -0.46 -2.25 5.19
N GLY A 462 -0.86 -1.03 5.55
CA GLY A 462 0.08 0.05 5.80
C GLY A 462 0.88 -0.19 7.09
N LEU A 463 2.22 -0.11 7.00
CA LEU A 463 3.16 -0.17 8.12
C LEU A 463 4.01 1.09 8.11
N VAL A 464 3.76 2.00 9.05
CA VAL A 464 4.54 3.25 9.18
C VAL A 464 5.47 3.11 10.38
N VAL A 465 6.75 2.88 10.08
CA VAL A 465 7.80 2.68 11.09
C VAL A 465 8.29 4.02 11.64
N MET A 466 8.43 4.10 12.95
CA MET A 466 8.80 5.30 13.69
C MET A 466 10.04 5.03 14.56
N ASP A 467 10.94 6.01 14.58
CA ASP A 467 12.15 6.01 15.40
C ASP A 467 11.97 6.81 16.71
N ASP A 468 13.02 6.86 17.50
CA ASP A 468 13.08 7.59 18.77
C ASP A 468 12.92 9.12 18.64
N LYS A 469 13.04 9.66 17.44
CA LYS A 469 12.82 11.09 17.14
C LYS A 469 11.36 11.43 16.82
N THR A 470 10.47 10.46 16.80
CA THR A 470 9.04 10.65 16.48
C THR A 470 8.24 10.96 17.74
N CYS A 471 7.47 12.04 17.74
CA CYS A 471 6.54 12.39 18.83
C CYS A 471 5.21 11.62 18.66
N MET A 472 4.83 10.81 19.65
CA MET A 472 3.63 9.98 19.55
C MET A 472 2.33 10.76 19.75
N VAL A 473 2.38 11.92 20.41
CA VAL A 473 1.23 12.84 20.53
C VAL A 473 0.93 13.48 19.17
N GLU A 474 1.97 13.88 18.42
CA GLU A 474 1.82 14.42 17.07
C GLU A 474 1.33 13.35 16.08
N VAL A 475 1.77 12.11 16.21
CA VAL A 475 1.24 10.97 15.43
C VAL A 475 -0.24 10.78 15.68
N ALA A 476 -0.68 10.81 16.94
CA ALA A 476 -2.09 10.72 17.29
C ALA A 476 -2.91 11.88 16.71
N ARG A 477 -2.38 13.11 16.78
CA ARG A 477 -3.01 14.30 16.18
C ARG A 477 -3.13 14.18 14.67
N PHE A 478 -2.08 13.70 14.00
CA PHE A 478 -2.06 13.49 12.54
C PHE A 478 -3.18 12.55 12.10
N PHE A 479 -3.30 11.36 12.71
CA PHE A 479 -4.34 10.39 12.35
C PHE A 479 -5.74 10.89 12.72
N MET A 480 -5.90 11.60 13.83
CA MET A 480 -7.19 12.18 14.21
C MET A 480 -7.62 13.29 13.23
N ASN A 481 -6.69 14.15 12.80
CA ASN A 481 -6.95 15.17 11.79
C ASN A 481 -7.37 14.53 10.45
N PHE A 482 -6.67 13.49 10.01
CA PHE A 482 -7.06 12.72 8.84
C PHE A 482 -8.49 12.19 8.97
N THR A 483 -8.78 11.47 10.05
CA THR A 483 -10.10 10.83 10.24
C THR A 483 -11.23 11.86 10.37
N GLN A 484 -10.96 13.00 11.01
CA GLN A 484 -11.94 14.09 11.12
C GLN A 484 -12.27 14.68 9.75
N ASN A 485 -11.28 14.90 8.89
CA ASN A 485 -11.48 15.40 7.53
C ASN A 485 -12.23 14.37 6.64
N GLU A 486 -12.01 13.09 6.85
CA GLU A 486 -12.63 11.99 6.09
C GLU A 486 -14.00 11.56 6.64
N SER A 487 -14.45 12.14 7.73
CA SER A 487 -15.78 11.88 8.27
C SER A 487 -16.88 12.33 7.30
N CYS A 488 -17.81 11.43 6.95
CA CYS A 488 -18.97 11.78 6.11
C CYS A 488 -19.97 12.72 6.81
N GLY A 489 -19.80 12.99 8.11
CA GLY A 489 -20.67 13.86 8.89
C GLY A 489 -22.05 13.32 9.25
N LYS A 490 -22.40 12.06 8.87
CA LYS A 490 -23.74 11.52 9.05
C LYS A 490 -24.15 11.31 10.50
N CYS A 491 -23.30 10.69 11.31
CA CYS A 491 -23.60 10.42 12.71
C CYS A 491 -22.87 11.35 13.66
N THR A 492 -23.59 11.85 14.67
CA THR A 492 -23.08 12.82 15.65
C THR A 492 -21.82 12.34 16.38
N PRO A 493 -21.73 11.08 16.88
CA PRO A 493 -20.54 10.64 17.61
C PRO A 493 -19.25 10.76 16.80
N CYS A 494 -19.28 10.44 15.49
CA CYS A 494 -18.12 10.60 14.62
C CYS A 494 -17.89 12.08 14.27
N ARG A 495 -18.91 12.80 13.76
CA ARG A 495 -18.77 14.21 13.32
C ARG A 495 -18.26 15.13 14.40
N GLU A 496 -18.90 15.09 15.58
CA GLU A 496 -18.54 15.98 16.68
C GLU A 496 -17.40 15.41 17.51
N GLY A 497 -17.43 14.09 17.79
CA GLY A 497 -16.45 13.47 18.67
C GLY A 497 -15.02 13.51 18.10
N THR A 498 -14.82 13.21 16.81
CA THR A 498 -13.48 13.30 16.20
C THR A 498 -12.96 14.73 16.19
N LYS A 499 -13.84 15.72 15.97
CA LYS A 499 -13.48 17.14 16.05
C LYS A 499 -13.04 17.52 17.45
N ARG A 500 -13.78 17.11 18.50
CA ARG A 500 -13.41 17.42 19.89
C ARG A 500 -12.09 16.75 20.29
N MET A 501 -11.88 15.50 19.90
CA MET A 501 -10.59 14.83 20.12
C MET A 501 -9.44 15.56 19.43
N LEU A 502 -9.63 16.00 18.18
CA LEU A 502 -8.62 16.77 17.45
C LEU A 502 -8.28 18.07 18.17
N GLU A 503 -9.28 18.85 18.58
CA GLU A 503 -9.09 20.12 19.32
C GLU A 503 -8.30 19.94 20.62
N ILE A 504 -8.52 18.82 21.33
CA ILE A 504 -7.75 18.47 22.54
C ILE A 504 -6.29 18.16 22.16
N LEU A 505 -6.06 17.32 21.15
CA LEU A 505 -4.71 16.98 20.70
C LEU A 505 -3.95 18.22 20.20
N GLU A 506 -4.62 19.10 19.44
CA GLU A 506 -4.03 20.36 18.96
C GLU A 506 -3.62 21.26 20.13
N ARG A 507 -4.46 21.43 21.16
CA ARG A 507 -4.08 22.24 22.31
C ARG A 507 -2.92 21.62 23.10
N ILE A 508 -2.82 20.28 23.18
CA ILE A 508 -1.71 19.60 23.83
C ILE A 508 -0.39 19.90 23.10
N VAL A 509 -0.32 19.68 21.77
CA VAL A 509 0.91 19.95 20.99
C VAL A 509 1.26 21.44 20.88
N GLN A 510 0.29 22.32 21.13
CA GLN A 510 0.49 23.77 21.20
C GLN A 510 0.94 24.26 22.58
N GLY A 511 1.16 23.36 23.56
CA GLY A 511 1.54 23.73 24.94
C GLY A 511 0.40 24.24 25.80
N LYS A 512 -0.84 24.14 25.35
CA LYS A 512 -2.06 24.58 26.05
C LYS A 512 -2.84 23.42 26.67
N GLY A 513 -2.25 22.21 26.67
CA GLY A 513 -2.83 21.03 27.29
C GLY A 513 -3.11 21.25 28.77
N GLN A 514 -4.17 20.66 29.29
CA GLN A 514 -4.66 20.79 30.67
C GLN A 514 -4.71 19.41 31.33
N GLU A 515 -4.59 19.39 32.67
CA GLU A 515 -4.86 18.16 33.41
C GLU A 515 -6.29 17.68 33.14
N GLY A 516 -6.46 16.35 32.99
CA GLY A 516 -7.73 15.76 32.60
C GLY A 516 -7.94 15.60 31.08
N ASP A 517 -7.10 16.21 30.23
CA ASP A 517 -7.23 16.10 28.78
C ASP A 517 -7.12 14.66 28.27
N VAL A 518 -6.25 13.86 28.86
CA VAL A 518 -6.05 12.47 28.45
C VAL A 518 -7.25 11.61 28.85
N GLU A 519 -7.81 11.81 30.04
CA GLU A 519 -9.01 11.15 30.51
C GLU A 519 -10.21 11.49 29.62
N LEU A 520 -10.35 12.77 29.26
CA LEU A 520 -11.39 13.23 28.34
C LEU A 520 -11.24 12.63 26.92
N LEU A 521 -10.00 12.50 26.42
CA LEU A 521 -9.74 11.79 25.15
C LEU A 521 -10.20 10.34 25.21
N LEU A 522 -9.97 9.62 26.32
CA LEU A 522 -10.38 8.23 26.49
C LEU A 522 -11.90 8.09 26.62
N GLU A 523 -12.59 9.00 27.29
CA GLU A 523 -14.05 9.03 27.40
C GLU A 523 -14.71 9.30 26.05
N LEU A 524 -14.20 10.29 25.30
CA LEU A 524 -14.67 10.57 23.95
C LEU A 524 -14.43 9.37 23.02
N ALA A 525 -13.27 8.71 23.15
CA ALA A 525 -12.92 7.53 22.37
C ALA A 525 -13.92 6.38 22.58
N ASP A 526 -14.28 6.09 23.82
CA ASP A 526 -15.27 5.06 24.15
C ASP A 526 -16.64 5.41 23.57
N THR A 527 -17.08 6.66 23.74
CA THR A 527 -18.35 7.16 23.20
C THR A 527 -18.40 7.03 21.66
N ILE A 528 -17.34 7.44 20.96
CA ILE A 528 -17.28 7.35 19.49
C ILE A 528 -17.30 5.89 19.05
N SER A 529 -16.47 5.04 19.65
CA SER A 529 -16.34 3.64 19.27
C SER A 529 -17.63 2.84 19.48
N SER A 530 -18.36 3.13 20.55
CA SER A 530 -19.62 2.44 20.88
C SER A 530 -20.81 2.92 20.04
N ALA A 531 -20.90 4.22 19.77
CA ALA A 531 -22.10 4.85 19.20
C ALA A 531 -21.99 5.22 17.70
N ALA A 532 -20.79 5.19 17.09
CA ALA A 532 -20.67 5.51 15.66
C ALA A 532 -21.32 4.46 14.76
N LEU A 533 -21.86 4.92 13.61
CA LEU A 533 -22.63 4.10 12.69
C LEU A 533 -21.80 3.06 11.92
N CYS A 534 -20.62 3.45 11.42
CA CYS A 534 -19.81 2.63 10.52
C CYS A 534 -18.42 2.33 11.08
N GLY A 535 -17.66 1.47 10.37
CA GLY A 535 -16.31 1.08 10.75
C GLY A 535 -15.35 2.26 10.92
N LEU A 536 -15.40 3.25 10.00
CA LEU A 536 -14.55 4.45 10.10
C LEU A 536 -14.74 5.17 11.45
N GLY A 537 -15.98 5.50 11.80
CA GLY A 537 -16.24 6.18 13.09
C GLY A 537 -15.85 5.32 14.29
N LYS A 538 -16.18 4.03 14.27
CA LYS A 538 -15.88 3.11 15.38
C LYS A 538 -14.37 2.92 15.63
N SER A 539 -13.57 2.97 14.58
CA SER A 539 -12.11 2.79 14.68
C SER A 539 -11.32 4.11 14.73
N ALA A 540 -11.97 5.25 14.47
CA ALA A 540 -11.34 6.57 14.48
C ALA A 540 -10.47 6.86 15.72
N PRO A 541 -10.89 6.50 16.95
CA PRO A 541 -10.11 6.76 18.15
C PRO A 541 -8.90 5.83 18.34
N ASN A 542 -8.81 4.70 17.62
CA ASN A 542 -7.80 3.67 17.87
C ASN A 542 -6.36 4.17 17.92
N PRO A 543 -5.87 5.02 16.96
CA PRO A 543 -4.52 5.56 17.02
C PRO A 543 -4.26 6.37 18.30
N VAL A 544 -5.24 7.17 18.73
CA VAL A 544 -5.13 7.98 19.95
C VAL A 544 -5.10 7.08 21.20
N VAL A 545 -6.03 6.14 21.29
CA VAL A 545 -6.09 5.22 22.43
C VAL A 545 -4.84 4.36 22.55
N SER A 546 -4.32 3.85 21.41
CA SER A 546 -3.12 3.01 21.40
C SER A 546 -1.86 3.81 21.78
N THR A 547 -1.72 5.05 21.29
CA THR A 547 -0.59 5.92 21.68
C THR A 547 -0.67 6.35 23.15
N ILE A 548 -1.85 6.67 23.67
CA ILE A 548 -2.02 6.96 25.10
C ILE A 548 -1.60 5.75 25.96
N LYS A 549 -2.06 4.54 25.61
CA LYS A 549 -1.75 3.32 26.36
C LYS A 549 -0.25 2.99 26.39
N LYS A 550 0.44 3.20 25.27
CA LYS A 550 1.84 2.81 25.10
C LYS A 550 2.83 3.94 25.45
N PHE A 551 2.42 5.19 25.37
CA PHE A 551 3.28 6.39 25.51
C PHE A 551 2.62 7.47 26.39
N ARG A 552 1.94 7.06 27.49
CA ARG A 552 1.28 7.98 28.42
C ARG A 552 2.24 9.07 28.93
N ASN A 553 3.49 8.71 29.18
CA ASN A 553 4.53 9.62 29.64
C ASN A 553 4.76 10.80 28.67
N GLU A 554 4.68 10.60 27.36
CA GLU A 554 4.82 11.70 26.40
C GLU A 554 3.64 12.68 26.48
N TYR A 555 2.41 12.19 26.70
CA TYR A 555 1.26 13.06 26.92
C TYR A 555 1.40 13.86 28.22
N ASP A 556 1.81 13.22 29.31
CA ASP A 556 2.01 13.87 30.61
C ASP A 556 3.09 14.95 30.51
N GLU A 557 4.21 14.69 29.83
CA GLU A 557 5.28 15.63 29.58
C GLU A 557 4.80 16.86 28.75
N HIS A 558 4.01 16.62 27.69
CA HIS A 558 3.43 17.72 26.90
C HIS A 558 2.46 18.58 27.73
N ILE A 559 1.69 17.95 28.63
CA ILE A 559 0.65 18.62 29.42
C ILE A 559 1.23 19.32 30.64
N ARG A 560 2.05 18.62 31.46
CA ARG A 560 2.58 19.13 32.74
C ARG A 560 3.83 19.95 32.55
N ASP A 561 4.82 19.38 31.84
CA ASP A 561 6.13 19.98 31.72
C ASP A 561 6.22 20.98 30.57
N LYS A 562 5.18 21.06 29.73
CA LYS A 562 5.14 21.88 28.51
C LYS A 562 6.38 21.66 27.64
N HIS A 563 6.78 20.40 27.50
CA HIS A 563 7.98 19.97 26.78
C HIS A 563 7.67 18.82 25.83
N CYS A 564 8.39 18.78 24.71
CA CYS A 564 8.36 17.68 23.76
C CYS A 564 9.79 17.14 23.61
N ALA A 565 10.08 15.97 24.18
CA ALA A 565 11.43 15.38 24.19
C ALA A 565 12.02 15.19 22.78
N THR A 566 11.19 15.04 21.76
CA THR A 566 11.63 14.89 20.36
C THR A 566 11.82 16.23 19.62
N GLY A 567 11.42 17.35 20.22
CA GLY A 567 11.47 18.67 19.58
C GLY A 567 10.55 18.87 18.37
N ILE A 568 9.72 17.90 18.02
CA ILE A 568 8.80 17.98 16.86
C ILE A 568 7.72 19.05 17.08
N CYS A 569 7.18 19.14 18.30
CA CYS A 569 6.14 20.11 18.63
C CYS A 569 6.74 21.51 18.84
N ALA A 570 6.76 22.31 17.80
CA ALA A 570 7.47 23.61 17.77
C ALA A 570 7.09 24.56 18.92
N ARG A 571 5.85 24.49 19.43
CA ARG A 571 5.40 25.30 20.57
C ARG A 571 5.84 24.78 21.95
N LEU A 572 6.43 23.58 21.99
CA LEU A 572 6.92 22.93 23.20
C LEU A 572 8.45 22.83 23.25
N LYS A 573 9.14 23.42 22.30
CA LYS A 573 10.60 23.55 22.33
C LYS A 573 11.01 24.48 23.47
N ARG A 574 12.06 24.13 24.17
CA ARG A 574 12.65 24.96 25.23
C ARG A 574 13.84 25.73 24.68
N MET A 575 13.87 27.02 24.93
CA MET A 575 15.07 27.83 24.69
C MET A 575 15.95 27.76 25.95
N VAL A 576 17.15 27.23 25.81
CA VAL A 576 18.08 27.07 26.92
C VAL A 576 19.34 27.89 26.67
N ILE A 577 19.79 28.61 27.69
CA ILE A 577 21.08 29.30 27.69
C ILE A 577 22.10 28.40 28.40
N ASP A 578 23.15 28.01 27.69
CA ASP A 578 24.25 27.26 28.27
C ASP A 578 25.09 28.18 29.20
N PRO A 579 25.11 27.92 30.50
CA PRO A 579 25.77 28.82 31.45
C PRO A 579 27.31 28.81 31.31
N GLU A 580 27.90 27.76 30.75
CA GLU A 580 29.35 27.68 30.54
C GLU A 580 29.79 28.51 29.32
N ILE A 581 28.95 28.61 28.32
CA ILE A 581 29.21 29.35 27.09
C ILE A 581 28.77 30.83 27.22
N CYS A 582 27.74 31.10 28.02
CA CYS A 582 27.16 32.44 28.16
C CYS A 582 28.14 33.40 28.84
N ARG A 583 28.42 34.52 28.19
CA ARG A 583 29.31 35.58 28.70
C ARG A 583 28.60 36.75 29.38
N GLY A 584 27.26 36.67 29.56
CA GLY A 584 26.48 37.71 30.23
C GLY A 584 26.44 39.05 29.52
N CYS A 585 26.47 39.06 28.17
CA CYS A 585 26.54 40.29 27.38
C CYS A 585 25.20 41.03 27.21
N SER A 586 24.09 40.51 27.70
CA SER A 586 22.72 41.02 27.66
C SER A 586 22.11 41.23 26.25
N LYS A 587 22.79 40.88 25.15
CA LYS A 587 22.23 41.07 23.80
C LYS A 587 20.88 40.37 23.61
N CYS A 588 20.79 39.09 24.01
CA CYS A 588 19.58 38.30 23.91
C CYS A 588 18.41 38.85 24.75
N ALA A 589 18.68 39.38 25.94
CA ALA A 589 17.67 39.98 26.80
C ALA A 589 17.09 41.27 26.18
N ARG A 590 17.94 42.11 25.58
CA ARG A 590 17.51 43.36 24.91
C ARG A 590 16.71 43.09 23.62
N GLN A 591 16.98 41.96 22.96
CA GLN A 591 16.29 41.58 21.73
C GLN A 591 15.00 40.78 22.00
N CYS A 592 14.76 40.34 23.23
CA CYS A 592 13.58 39.56 23.56
C CYS A 592 12.29 40.40 23.54
N PRO A 593 11.35 40.14 22.61
CA PRO A 593 10.15 41.00 22.46
C PRO A 593 9.18 40.92 23.66
N VAL A 594 9.31 39.85 24.47
CA VAL A 594 8.43 39.62 25.63
C VAL A 594 9.19 39.69 26.95
N SER A 595 10.46 40.16 26.95
CA SER A 595 11.30 40.29 28.14
C SER A 595 11.39 39.02 28.96
N ALA A 596 11.43 37.85 28.30
CA ALA A 596 11.55 36.53 28.95
C ALA A 596 12.97 36.17 29.39
N ILE A 597 13.97 36.98 29.08
CA ILE A 597 15.39 36.70 29.38
C ILE A 597 15.87 37.72 30.42
N SER A 598 16.37 37.22 31.54
CA SER A 598 16.89 38.02 32.64
C SER A 598 18.24 37.52 33.14
N GLY A 599 19.02 38.37 33.76
CA GLY A 599 20.32 38.07 34.33
C GLY A 599 21.13 39.32 34.61
N GLU A 600 22.28 39.16 35.19
CA GLU A 600 23.25 40.22 35.49
C GLU A 600 24.39 40.27 34.45
N LEU A 601 24.89 41.47 34.16
CA LEU A 601 26.03 41.63 33.25
C LEU A 601 27.27 40.82 33.74
N ARG A 602 27.90 40.11 32.83
CA ARG A 602 29.04 39.23 33.05
C ARG A 602 28.69 37.91 33.81
N HIS A 603 27.42 37.65 34.11
CA HIS A 603 26.92 36.40 34.62
C HIS A 603 25.96 35.74 33.61
N PRO A 604 25.85 34.41 33.61
CA PRO A 604 24.93 33.73 32.70
C PRO A 604 23.49 34.23 32.88
N PHE A 605 22.81 34.50 31.74
CA PHE A 605 21.41 34.86 31.71
C PHE A 605 20.54 33.60 31.75
N SER A 606 19.27 33.77 32.17
CA SER A 606 18.27 32.70 32.20
C SER A 606 17.03 33.10 31.39
N ILE A 607 16.29 32.09 30.91
CA ILE A 607 15.05 32.29 30.17
C ILE A 607 13.87 31.84 31.04
N ASP A 608 12.92 32.75 31.27
CA ASP A 608 11.63 32.42 31.86
C ASP A 608 10.76 31.75 30.78
N LEU A 609 10.65 30.42 30.88
CA LEU A 609 9.92 29.59 29.90
C LEU A 609 8.42 29.90 29.86
N ASN A 610 7.84 30.48 30.95
CA ASN A 610 6.44 30.88 30.99
C ASN A 610 6.16 32.15 30.18
N LYS A 611 7.16 33.03 30.07
CA LYS A 611 7.08 34.27 29.25
C LYS A 611 7.56 34.05 27.82
N CYS A 612 8.43 33.06 27.60
CA CYS A 612 9.09 32.84 26.32
C CYS A 612 8.07 32.39 25.24
N ILE A 613 7.97 33.16 24.14
CA ILE A 613 7.12 32.84 22.98
C ILE A 613 7.82 31.98 21.93
N ARG A 614 9.05 31.52 22.22
CA ARG A 614 9.84 30.60 21.39
C ARG A 614 10.09 31.12 19.96
N CYS A 615 10.31 32.42 19.79
CA CYS A 615 10.50 33.07 18.47
C CYS A 615 11.88 32.87 17.85
N GLY A 616 12.87 32.34 18.59
CA GLY A 616 14.24 32.10 18.10
C GLY A 616 15.16 33.32 18.04
N ALA A 617 14.64 34.55 18.18
CA ALA A 617 15.43 35.81 18.03
C ALA A 617 16.68 35.88 18.95
N CYS A 618 16.62 35.25 20.11
CA CYS A 618 17.75 35.18 21.03
C CYS A 618 18.90 34.27 20.51
N ILE A 619 18.58 33.21 19.77
CA ILE A 619 19.56 32.30 19.16
C ILE A 619 20.35 33.06 18.10
N GLU A 620 19.65 33.72 17.17
CA GLU A 620 20.26 34.46 16.07
C GLU A 620 21.13 35.64 16.58
N THR A 621 20.72 36.24 17.68
CA THR A 621 21.40 37.42 18.26
C THR A 621 22.63 37.03 19.10
N CYS A 622 22.75 35.79 19.56
CA CYS A 622 23.84 35.39 20.48
C CYS A 622 25.19 35.22 19.76
N PRO A 623 26.15 36.13 19.98
CA PRO A 623 27.45 36.06 19.28
C PRO A 623 28.34 34.91 19.78
N PHE A 624 27.96 34.27 20.89
CA PHE A 624 28.71 33.17 21.50
C PHE A 624 28.05 31.81 21.26
N HIS A 625 26.92 31.78 20.52
CA HIS A 625 26.12 30.56 20.29
C HIS A 625 25.77 29.80 21.57
N ALA A 626 25.58 30.56 22.67
CA ALA A 626 25.24 30.00 23.98
C ALA A 626 23.77 29.63 24.15
N ILE A 627 22.94 29.86 23.15
CA ILE A 627 21.48 29.60 23.21
C ILE A 627 21.13 28.55 22.16
N ARG A 628 20.45 27.51 22.63
CA ARG A 628 19.97 26.42 21.78
C ARG A 628 18.51 26.07 22.05
N GLU A 629 17.90 25.42 21.10
CA GLU A 629 16.60 24.75 21.27
C GLU A 629 16.82 23.35 21.87
N GLU A 630 16.02 23.02 22.89
CA GLU A 630 15.86 21.67 23.44
C GLU A 630 14.43 21.21 23.36
#